data_89b8f89303a47d700312f8bb2683ad58
#
_entry.id   89b8f89303a47d700312f8bb2683ad58
#
_cell.length_a   1.000
_cell.length_b   1.000
_cell.length_c   1.000
_cell.angle_alpha   90.00
_cell.angle_beta   90.00
_cell.angle_gamma   90.00
#
_symmetry.space_group_name_H-M   'P 1'
#
loop_
_entity.id
_entity.type
_entity.pdbx_description
1 polymer ?
#
loop_
_entity_poly.entity_id
_entity_poly.type
_entity_poly.pdbx_seq_one_letter_code
_entity_poly.pdbx_strand_id
1 'polypeptide(L)'
;MEKITLKPVVKELLFKNEEPNTHFDVLSYEGANNQEKSLGSLYLIGHIKYEEEDLGYLVSLVSSIARREYYSDSAIRQQDSRKSFENTLKKLNEVLEDFFVNNKLTLNVGLLAIAGENIFISKLGKFKVGLARAGEYIDVLNNVSLFSKSGATETQFSNIISGRVQSGDKIFAYFPARPITIREKSLNAVLVGESQQAFGDKIAQLASTVEGFNCCGVHIVLDQIKEIPVSSSFYPKTTVPVNEIPVQAQQVRINSVSPSQT
;
A
#
# COMPACT_ATOMS: atom_id res chain seq x y z
N MET A 1 28.58 3.30 10.38
CA MET A 1 27.44 4.23 10.48
C MET A 1 26.17 3.39 10.59
N GLU A 2 25.41 3.56 11.64
CA GLU A 2 24.10 2.90 11.78
C GLU A 2 23.19 3.42 10.67
N LYS A 3 22.64 2.52 9.88
CA LYS A 3 21.66 2.88 8.85
C LYS A 3 20.29 3.02 9.53
N ILE A 4 19.79 4.24 9.60
CA ILE A 4 18.46 4.54 10.11
C ILE A 4 17.48 4.35 8.94
N THR A 5 16.52 3.47 9.09
CA THR A 5 15.49 3.22 8.08
C THR A 5 14.12 3.58 8.67
N LEU A 6 13.30 4.32 7.89
CA LEU A 6 11.92 4.59 8.26
C LEU A 6 11.07 3.36 7.94
N LYS A 7 10.25 2.95 8.90
CA LYS A 7 9.27 1.88 8.74
C LYS A 7 7.86 2.41 8.95
N PRO A 8 6.97 2.27 7.96
CA PRO A 8 5.56 2.56 8.14
C PRO A 8 4.92 1.52 9.09
N VAL A 9 4.22 1.99 10.11
CA VAL A 9 3.28 1.19 10.92
C VAL A 9 1.88 1.57 10.48
N VAL A 10 1.13 0.60 9.98
CA VAL A 10 -0.12 0.83 9.26
C VAL A 10 -1.31 0.32 10.04
N LYS A 11 -2.39 1.11 10.09
CA LYS A 11 -3.70 0.69 10.57
C LYS A 11 -4.74 1.02 9.51
N GLU A 12 -5.35 0.00 8.94
CA GLU A 12 -6.47 0.14 8.04
C GLU A 12 -7.74 0.49 8.83
N LEU A 13 -8.48 1.47 8.34
CA LEU A 13 -9.68 1.99 8.97
C LEU A 13 -10.85 1.82 8.00
N LEU A 14 -11.48 0.66 8.05
CA LEU A 14 -12.54 0.26 7.16
C LEU A 14 -13.82 -0.01 7.97
N PHE A 15 -14.72 0.99 8.00
CA PHE A 15 -16.02 0.91 8.64
C PHE A 15 -17.08 1.15 7.58
N LYS A 16 -17.80 0.09 7.23
CA LYS A 16 -18.80 0.08 6.16
C LYS A 16 -20.19 0.21 6.76
N ASN A 17 -20.98 1.12 6.21
CA ASN A 17 -22.43 1.06 6.30
C ASN A 17 -22.98 0.56 4.97
N GLU A 18 -24.03 -0.24 4.98
CA GLU A 18 -24.63 -0.79 3.77
C GLU A 18 -25.31 0.33 2.97
N GLU A 19 -24.63 0.81 1.95
CA GLU A 19 -25.21 1.67 0.93
C GLU A 19 -25.36 0.87 -0.37
N PRO A 20 -26.55 0.81 -0.98
CA PRO A 20 -26.74 0.09 -2.22
C PRO A 20 -25.83 0.66 -3.32
N ASN A 21 -25.32 -0.22 -4.17
CA ASN A 21 -24.48 0.12 -5.31
C ASN A 21 -23.21 0.93 -4.93
N THR A 22 -22.71 0.72 -3.72
CA THR A 22 -21.50 1.37 -3.22
C THR A 22 -20.55 0.32 -2.65
N HIS A 23 -19.31 0.38 -3.07
CA HIS A 23 -18.26 -0.45 -2.50
C HIS A 23 -17.04 0.39 -2.17
N PHE A 24 -16.36 0.06 -1.07
CA PHE A 24 -15.07 0.68 -0.72
C PHE A 24 -14.17 -0.32 -0.02
N ASP A 25 -12.87 -0.12 -0.22
CA ASP A 25 -11.84 -0.99 0.33
C ASP A 25 -10.53 -0.24 0.57
N VAL A 26 -9.72 -0.81 1.46
CA VAL A 26 -8.38 -0.34 1.80
C VAL A 26 -7.42 -1.50 1.62
N LEU A 27 -6.34 -1.25 0.92
CA LEU A 27 -5.36 -2.27 0.59
C LEU A 27 -3.95 -1.73 0.84
N SER A 28 -3.17 -2.50 1.61
CA SER A 28 -1.80 -2.17 1.99
C SER A 28 -0.87 -3.27 1.49
N TYR A 29 0.16 -2.87 0.78
CA TYR A 29 1.15 -3.80 0.25
C TYR A 29 2.55 -3.41 0.71
N GLU A 30 3.27 -4.39 1.24
CA GLU A 30 4.71 -4.29 1.51
C GLU A 30 5.45 -5.21 0.54
N GLY A 31 6.67 -4.84 0.20
CA GLY A 31 7.52 -5.69 -0.64
C GLY A 31 7.75 -7.06 0.00
N ALA A 32 7.48 -8.14 -0.74
CA ALA A 32 7.58 -9.52 -0.25
C ALA A 32 9.04 -9.98 -0.06
N ASN A 33 9.94 -9.46 -0.90
CA ASN A 33 11.36 -9.81 -0.88
C ASN A 33 12.23 -8.53 -0.77
N ASN A 34 13.53 -8.71 -0.59
CA ASN A 34 14.45 -7.58 -0.40
C ASN A 34 14.52 -6.63 -1.61
N GLN A 35 14.26 -7.12 -2.81
CA GLN A 35 14.27 -6.31 -4.03
C GLN A 35 13.01 -5.44 -4.09
N GLU A 36 11.85 -6.00 -3.82
CA GLU A 36 10.59 -5.26 -3.73
C GLU A 36 10.60 -4.26 -2.57
N LYS A 37 11.19 -4.61 -1.42
CA LYS A 37 11.34 -3.72 -0.27
C LYS A 37 12.11 -2.44 -0.60
N SER A 38 12.99 -2.46 -1.60
CA SER A 38 13.69 -1.25 -2.05
C SER A 38 12.76 -0.21 -2.67
N LEU A 39 11.62 -0.64 -3.22
CA LEU A 39 10.58 0.23 -3.75
C LEU A 39 9.64 0.77 -2.64
N GLY A 40 9.72 0.23 -1.42
CA GLY A 40 8.90 0.63 -0.28
C GLY A 40 7.52 -0.02 -0.27
N SER A 41 6.56 0.66 0.35
CA SER A 41 5.19 0.17 0.57
C SER A 41 4.20 0.94 -0.29
N LEU A 42 3.14 0.26 -0.76
CA LEU A 42 2.08 0.81 -1.59
C LEU A 42 0.73 0.68 -0.87
N TYR A 43 -0.05 1.76 -0.88
CA TYR A 43 -1.37 1.84 -0.24
C TYR A 43 -2.40 2.32 -1.25
N LEU A 44 -3.55 1.65 -1.28
CA LEU A 44 -4.68 2.04 -2.10
C LEU A 44 -5.93 2.14 -1.23
N ILE A 45 -6.63 3.26 -1.34
CA ILE A 45 -7.92 3.50 -0.72
C ILE A 45 -8.90 3.78 -1.86
N GLY A 46 -9.92 2.95 -2.01
CA GLY A 46 -10.86 3.04 -3.10
C GLY A 46 -12.31 3.09 -2.62
N HIS A 47 -13.10 3.93 -3.29
CA HIS A 47 -14.54 4.04 -3.14
C HIS A 47 -15.18 4.13 -4.53
N ILE A 48 -16.14 3.26 -4.81
CA ILE A 48 -16.91 3.26 -6.05
C ILE A 48 -18.40 3.33 -5.75
N LYS A 49 -19.10 4.12 -6.56
CA LYS A 49 -20.56 4.11 -6.67
C LYS A 49 -20.94 3.87 -8.13
N TYR A 50 -21.86 2.95 -8.38
CA TYR A 50 -22.27 2.52 -9.71
C TYR A 50 -23.82 2.49 -9.81
N GLU A 51 -24.34 2.55 -11.05
CA GLU A 51 -25.80 2.64 -11.26
C GLU A 51 -26.42 1.35 -11.80
N GLU A 52 -25.75 0.63 -12.69
CA GLU A 52 -26.35 -0.45 -13.49
C GLU A 52 -25.80 -1.83 -13.13
N GLU A 53 -24.52 -2.09 -13.35
CA GLU A 53 -23.91 -3.40 -13.12
C GLU A 53 -23.15 -3.41 -11.79
N ASP A 54 -22.99 -4.60 -11.19
CA ASP A 54 -22.15 -4.75 -9.98
C ASP A 54 -20.68 -4.57 -10.34
N LEU A 55 -20.19 -3.36 -10.13
CA LEU A 55 -18.79 -2.97 -10.31
C LEU A 55 -18.00 -2.91 -8.99
N GLY A 56 -18.54 -3.50 -7.92
CA GLY A 56 -17.86 -3.52 -6.62
C GLY A 56 -16.45 -4.12 -6.68
N TYR A 57 -16.21 -5.04 -7.60
CA TYR A 57 -14.89 -5.65 -7.81
C TYR A 57 -13.82 -4.68 -8.37
N LEU A 58 -14.24 -3.53 -8.94
CA LEU A 58 -13.30 -2.63 -9.64
C LEU A 58 -12.22 -2.07 -8.72
N VAL A 59 -12.53 -1.80 -7.45
CA VAL A 59 -11.53 -1.35 -6.47
C VAL A 59 -10.44 -2.41 -6.28
N SER A 60 -10.82 -3.67 -6.13
CA SER A 60 -9.88 -4.79 -6.00
C SER A 60 -9.08 -5.05 -7.27
N LEU A 61 -9.69 -4.87 -8.44
CA LEU A 61 -9.02 -4.96 -9.74
C LEU A 61 -7.93 -3.87 -9.86
N VAL A 62 -8.30 -2.61 -9.61
CA VAL A 62 -7.36 -1.46 -9.63
C VAL A 62 -6.20 -1.70 -8.68
N SER A 63 -6.48 -2.21 -7.48
CA SER A 63 -5.46 -2.53 -6.48
C SER A 63 -4.51 -3.64 -6.94
N SER A 64 -5.05 -4.70 -7.54
CA SER A 64 -4.25 -5.82 -8.06
C SER A 64 -3.32 -5.38 -9.20
N ILE A 65 -3.82 -4.52 -10.09
CA ILE A 65 -3.03 -3.94 -11.17
C ILE A 65 -1.96 -3.01 -10.60
N ALA A 66 -2.33 -2.13 -9.66
CA ALA A 66 -1.39 -1.21 -9.02
C ALA A 66 -0.23 -1.95 -8.36
N ARG A 67 -0.52 -3.00 -7.58
CA ARG A 67 0.50 -3.84 -6.95
C ARG A 67 1.42 -4.49 -7.98
N ARG A 68 0.85 -5.15 -9.00
CA ARG A 68 1.61 -5.86 -10.03
C ARG A 68 2.54 -4.93 -10.81
N GLU A 69 2.06 -3.75 -11.15
CA GLU A 69 2.85 -2.79 -11.92
C GLU A 69 3.93 -2.13 -11.07
N TYR A 70 3.58 -1.73 -9.84
CA TYR A 70 4.51 -1.07 -8.93
C TYR A 70 5.71 -1.96 -8.56
N TYR A 71 5.47 -3.25 -8.33
CA TYR A 71 6.51 -4.24 -8.02
C TYR A 71 6.89 -5.11 -9.23
N SER A 72 6.78 -4.57 -10.44
CA SER A 72 7.17 -5.31 -11.65
C SER A 72 8.69 -5.54 -11.70
N ASP A 73 9.11 -6.58 -12.41
CA ASP A 73 10.53 -6.92 -12.59
C ASP A 73 11.35 -5.75 -13.17
N SER A 74 10.74 -4.93 -14.04
CA SER A 74 11.37 -3.75 -14.60
C SER A 74 11.57 -2.66 -13.55
N ALA A 75 10.59 -2.42 -12.69
CA ALA A 75 10.66 -1.48 -11.58
C ALA A 75 11.71 -1.90 -10.55
N ILE A 76 11.72 -3.17 -10.19
CA ILE A 76 12.70 -3.77 -9.27
C ILE A 76 14.13 -3.59 -9.79
N ARG A 77 14.38 -3.85 -11.07
CA ARG A 77 15.71 -3.65 -11.67
C ARG A 77 16.17 -2.20 -11.69
N GLN A 78 15.26 -1.26 -11.86
CA GLN A 78 15.56 0.17 -11.90
C GLN A 78 15.74 0.76 -10.50
N GLN A 79 15.13 0.16 -9.47
CA GLN A 79 15.11 0.64 -8.08
C GLN A 79 14.67 2.12 -7.94
N ASP A 80 13.83 2.59 -8.86
CA ASP A 80 13.30 3.94 -8.90
C ASP A 80 11.80 3.90 -8.56
N SER A 81 11.50 4.11 -7.27
CA SER A 81 10.14 4.10 -6.74
C SER A 81 9.23 5.17 -7.36
N ARG A 82 9.79 6.33 -7.72
CA ARG A 82 9.04 7.40 -8.40
C ARG A 82 8.59 6.97 -9.79
N LYS A 83 9.53 6.46 -10.58
CA LYS A 83 9.24 5.99 -11.93
C LYS A 83 8.30 4.79 -11.93
N SER A 84 8.46 3.90 -10.95
CA SER A 84 7.52 2.81 -10.74
C SER A 84 6.11 3.32 -10.45
N PHE A 85 5.98 4.33 -9.61
CA PHE A 85 4.69 4.97 -9.30
C PHE A 85 4.07 5.64 -10.53
N GLU A 86 4.88 6.36 -11.33
CA GLU A 86 4.45 6.99 -12.59
C GLU A 86 3.92 5.95 -13.60
N ASN A 87 4.65 4.84 -13.78
CA ASN A 87 4.23 3.74 -14.68
C ASN A 87 2.94 3.08 -14.18
N THR A 88 2.81 2.90 -12.87
CA THR A 88 1.60 2.36 -12.25
C THR A 88 0.38 3.21 -12.58
N LEU A 89 0.47 4.54 -12.41
CA LEU A 89 -0.63 5.45 -12.73
C LEU A 89 -0.99 5.43 -14.21
N LYS A 90 0.03 5.39 -15.09
CA LYS A 90 -0.20 5.28 -16.52
C LYS A 90 -0.98 4.01 -16.86
N LYS A 91 -0.56 2.87 -16.29
CA LYS A 91 -1.25 1.59 -16.52
C LYS A 91 -2.68 1.57 -15.98
N LEU A 92 -2.90 2.18 -14.80
CA LEU A 92 -4.24 2.33 -14.24
C LEU A 92 -5.14 3.19 -15.12
N ASN A 93 -4.63 4.30 -15.65
CA ASN A 93 -5.38 5.17 -16.56
C ASN A 93 -5.80 4.43 -17.83
N GLU A 94 -4.89 3.64 -18.43
CA GLU A 94 -5.19 2.82 -19.62
C GLU A 94 -6.35 1.84 -19.35
N VAL A 95 -6.35 1.19 -18.19
CA VAL A 95 -7.40 0.22 -17.85
C VAL A 95 -8.72 0.90 -17.50
N LEU A 96 -8.67 2.02 -16.78
CA LEU A 96 -9.88 2.72 -16.33
C LEU A 96 -10.63 3.44 -17.46
N GLU A 97 -9.96 3.80 -18.54
CA GLU A 97 -10.57 4.48 -19.68
C GLU A 97 -11.78 3.71 -20.22
N ASP A 98 -11.64 2.40 -20.44
CA ASP A 98 -12.71 1.53 -20.93
C ASP A 98 -13.90 1.46 -19.96
N PHE A 99 -13.62 1.45 -18.65
CA PHE A 99 -14.68 1.42 -17.62
C PHE A 99 -15.50 2.70 -17.60
N PHE A 100 -14.84 3.86 -17.71
CA PHE A 100 -15.55 5.16 -17.69
C PHE A 100 -16.35 5.43 -18.96
N VAL A 101 -15.93 4.87 -20.10
CA VAL A 101 -16.66 5.00 -21.38
C VAL A 101 -17.93 4.16 -21.36
N ASN A 102 -17.88 2.96 -20.78
CA ASN A 102 -18.94 1.97 -20.91
C ASN A 102 -19.92 1.95 -19.72
N ASN A 103 -19.61 2.62 -18.62
CA ASN A 103 -20.39 2.51 -17.40
C ASN A 103 -20.63 3.87 -16.73
N LYS A 104 -21.80 4.01 -16.13
CA LYS A 104 -22.12 5.14 -15.26
C LYS A 104 -21.63 4.84 -13.84
N LEU A 105 -20.43 5.30 -13.53
CA LEU A 105 -19.83 5.10 -12.22
C LEU A 105 -19.12 6.37 -11.71
N THR A 106 -19.02 6.45 -10.39
CA THR A 106 -18.14 7.42 -9.72
C THR A 106 -17.07 6.64 -8.96
N LEU A 107 -15.82 6.80 -9.39
CA LEU A 107 -14.67 6.16 -8.76
C LEU A 107 -13.83 7.21 -8.05
N ASN A 108 -13.52 6.94 -6.77
CA ASN A 108 -12.63 7.75 -5.97
C ASN A 108 -11.52 6.85 -5.46
N VAL A 109 -10.28 7.13 -5.84
CA VAL A 109 -9.11 6.32 -5.46
C VAL A 109 -7.99 7.24 -5.02
N GLY A 110 -7.40 6.93 -3.87
CA GLY A 110 -6.12 7.46 -3.45
C GLY A 110 -5.06 6.37 -3.55
N LEU A 111 -3.95 6.68 -4.19
CA LEU A 111 -2.78 5.82 -4.27
C LEU A 111 -1.61 6.53 -3.60
N LEU A 112 -0.95 5.84 -2.66
CA LEU A 112 0.22 6.34 -1.95
C LEU A 112 1.34 5.32 -2.02
N ALA A 113 2.59 5.79 -2.20
CA ALA A 113 3.77 4.95 -2.01
C ALA A 113 4.74 5.64 -1.06
N ILE A 114 5.33 4.87 -0.14
CA ILE A 114 6.36 5.34 0.79
C ILE A 114 7.61 4.49 0.59
N ALA A 115 8.68 5.14 0.12
CA ALA A 115 9.96 4.50 -0.19
C ALA A 115 11.10 5.26 0.48
N GLY A 116 11.66 4.68 1.55
CA GLY A 116 12.62 5.38 2.40
C GLY A 116 12.02 6.66 2.99
N GLU A 117 12.64 7.80 2.71
CA GLU A 117 12.13 9.12 3.15
C GLU A 117 11.20 9.79 2.14
N ASN A 118 10.86 9.13 1.04
CA ASN A 118 10.02 9.73 0.01
C ASN A 118 8.60 9.21 0.10
N ILE A 119 7.63 10.11 -0.13
CA ILE A 119 6.23 9.78 -0.33
C ILE A 119 5.78 10.28 -1.69
N PHE A 120 5.01 9.44 -2.38
CA PHE A 120 4.33 9.76 -3.63
C PHE A 120 2.84 9.56 -3.44
N ILE A 121 2.04 10.54 -3.87
CA ILE A 121 0.58 10.51 -3.71
C ILE A 121 -0.04 10.91 -5.04
N SER A 122 -1.06 10.15 -5.45
CA SER A 122 -1.95 10.51 -6.55
C SER A 122 -3.38 10.19 -6.20
N LYS A 123 -4.32 10.91 -6.81
CA LYS A 123 -5.75 10.68 -6.59
C LYS A 123 -6.53 10.70 -7.91
N LEU A 124 -7.63 9.98 -7.88
CA LEU A 124 -8.72 10.04 -8.83
C LEU A 124 -9.99 10.37 -8.04
N GLY A 125 -10.72 11.44 -8.40
CA GLY A 125 -11.91 11.88 -7.71
C GLY A 125 -11.64 12.47 -6.32
N LYS A 126 -12.55 12.22 -5.37
CA LYS A 126 -12.50 12.78 -4.02
C LYS A 126 -11.57 11.98 -3.12
N PHE A 127 -10.55 12.63 -2.60
CA PHE A 127 -9.58 12.03 -1.69
C PHE A 127 -8.92 13.08 -0.82
N LYS A 128 -8.56 12.74 0.42
CA LYS A 128 -7.84 13.61 1.35
C LYS A 128 -6.66 12.91 1.98
N VAL A 129 -5.62 13.69 2.24
CA VAL A 129 -4.43 13.24 2.98
C VAL A 129 -4.05 14.32 4.00
N GLY A 130 -4.20 13.98 5.27
CA GLY A 130 -3.72 14.77 6.39
C GLY A 130 -2.38 14.26 6.89
N LEU A 131 -1.44 15.16 7.13
CA LEU A 131 -0.15 14.90 7.75
C LEU A 131 -0.07 15.64 9.09
N ALA A 132 0.15 14.90 10.17
CA ALA A 132 0.54 15.49 11.46
C ALA A 132 2.05 15.38 11.63
N ARG A 133 2.71 16.53 11.79
CA ARG A 133 4.15 16.68 11.93
C ARG A 133 4.48 17.73 12.97
N ALA A 134 5.33 17.42 13.92
CA ALA A 134 5.81 18.36 14.94
C ALA A 134 4.68 19.13 15.68
N GLY A 135 3.54 18.47 15.93
CA GLY A 135 2.40 19.09 16.61
C GLY A 135 1.46 19.90 15.70
N GLU A 136 1.72 19.95 14.40
CA GLU A 136 0.91 20.68 13.42
C GLU A 136 0.19 19.72 12.46
N TYR A 137 -0.97 20.14 11.97
CA TYR A 137 -1.73 19.45 10.93
C TYR A 137 -1.55 20.16 9.58
N ILE A 138 -1.27 19.37 8.54
CA ILE A 138 -1.09 19.81 7.17
C ILE A 138 -2.06 19.02 6.27
N ASP A 139 -2.94 19.70 5.54
CA ASP A 139 -3.71 19.11 4.44
C ASP A 139 -2.82 19.06 3.19
N VAL A 140 -2.32 17.87 2.85
CA VAL A 140 -1.34 17.66 1.79
C VAL A 140 -1.91 17.96 0.40
N LEU A 141 -3.22 17.75 0.21
CA LEU A 141 -3.89 17.87 -1.09
C LEU A 141 -4.59 19.22 -1.30
N ASN A 142 -4.62 20.10 -0.30
CA ASN A 142 -5.39 21.34 -0.35
C ASN A 142 -5.03 22.22 -1.56
N ASN A 143 -3.76 22.36 -1.87
CA ASN A 143 -3.31 23.21 -2.98
C ASN A 143 -3.57 22.60 -4.37
N VAL A 144 -3.73 21.27 -4.46
CA VAL A 144 -3.95 20.58 -5.75
C VAL A 144 -5.40 20.73 -6.20
N SER A 145 -6.34 20.76 -5.28
CA SER A 145 -7.76 20.95 -5.58
C SER A 145 -8.07 22.32 -6.20
N LEU A 146 -7.22 23.33 -5.97
CA LEU A 146 -7.37 24.66 -6.56
C LEU A 146 -7.11 24.71 -8.07
N PHE A 147 -6.37 23.73 -8.61
CA PHE A 147 -6.05 23.63 -10.04
C PHE A 147 -6.96 22.68 -10.80
N SER A 148 -7.80 21.91 -10.12
CA SER A 148 -8.80 21.04 -10.75
C SER A 148 -9.92 21.92 -11.29
N LYS A 149 -10.24 21.78 -12.59
CA LYS A 149 -11.38 22.48 -13.20
C LYS A 149 -12.66 22.05 -12.47
N SER A 150 -13.30 23.00 -11.78
CA SER A 150 -14.54 22.74 -11.06
C SER A 150 -15.62 22.25 -12.03
N GLY A 151 -16.13 21.05 -11.82
CA GLY A 151 -17.30 20.50 -12.51
C GLY A 151 -17.05 19.34 -13.47
N ALA A 152 -15.83 19.01 -13.84
CA ALA A 152 -15.56 17.79 -14.62
C ALA A 152 -15.31 16.60 -13.67
N THR A 153 -15.96 15.46 -13.94
CA THR A 153 -15.63 14.20 -13.26
C THR A 153 -14.21 13.80 -13.65
N GLU A 154 -13.32 13.69 -12.67
CA GLU A 154 -11.96 13.19 -12.92
C GLU A 154 -12.07 11.71 -13.32
N THR A 155 -11.56 11.35 -14.49
CA THR A 155 -11.53 9.97 -15.01
C THR A 155 -10.14 9.36 -15.05
N GLN A 156 -9.12 10.15 -14.72
CA GLN A 156 -7.71 9.75 -14.76
C GLN A 156 -6.92 10.30 -13.58
N PHE A 157 -5.91 9.55 -13.17
CA PHE A 157 -4.85 10.07 -12.30
C PHE A 157 -4.00 11.06 -13.10
N SER A 158 -4.02 12.33 -12.72
CA SER A 158 -3.40 13.40 -13.51
C SER A 158 -2.15 14.00 -12.86
N ASN A 159 -2.04 13.93 -11.54
CA ASN A 159 -0.98 14.59 -10.79
C ASN A 159 -0.32 13.66 -9.80
N ILE A 160 1.00 13.82 -9.63
CA ILE A 160 1.78 13.18 -8.58
C ILE A 160 2.29 14.25 -7.64
N ILE A 161 1.89 14.13 -6.38
CA ILE A 161 2.44 14.93 -5.30
C ILE A 161 3.56 14.11 -4.68
N SER A 162 4.73 14.71 -4.56
CA SER A 162 5.88 14.09 -3.92
C SER A 162 6.39 14.96 -2.77
N GLY A 163 6.83 14.31 -1.72
CA GLY A 163 7.36 14.98 -0.54
C GLY A 163 8.34 14.09 0.20
N ARG A 164 8.90 14.64 1.28
CA ARG A 164 9.70 13.88 2.23
C ARG A 164 8.92 13.64 3.50
N VAL A 165 9.09 12.44 4.03
CA VAL A 165 8.55 12.00 5.30
C VAL A 165 9.69 11.78 6.29
N GLN A 166 9.39 11.87 7.58
CA GLN A 166 10.35 11.70 8.65
C GLN A 166 9.76 10.88 9.80
N SER A 167 10.62 10.46 10.71
CA SER A 167 10.19 9.74 11.91
C SER A 167 9.24 10.59 12.74
N GLY A 168 8.18 9.95 13.25
CA GLY A 168 7.13 10.60 14.03
C GLY A 168 6.02 11.23 13.20
N ASP A 169 6.14 11.26 11.87
CA ASP A 169 5.03 11.67 11.00
C ASP A 169 3.85 10.70 11.16
N LYS A 170 2.64 11.26 11.22
CA LYS A 170 1.38 10.52 11.21
C LYS A 170 0.58 10.96 9.99
N ILE A 171 0.21 10.02 9.15
CA ILE A 171 -0.51 10.28 7.89
C ILE A 171 -1.88 9.62 7.99
N PHE A 172 -2.93 10.37 7.74
CA PHE A 172 -4.27 9.85 7.56
C PHE A 172 -4.74 10.12 6.14
N ALA A 173 -4.82 9.07 5.32
CA ALA A 173 -5.26 9.10 3.95
C ALA A 173 -6.64 8.44 3.84
N TYR A 174 -7.65 9.12 3.27
CA TYR A 174 -9.03 8.67 3.35
C TYR A 174 -9.94 9.22 2.26
N PHE A 175 -11.03 8.48 2.01
CA PHE A 175 -12.18 8.99 1.25
C PHE A 175 -12.99 9.94 2.14
N PRO A 176 -13.25 11.20 1.70
CA PRO A 176 -13.92 12.22 2.51
C PRO A 176 -15.43 12.02 2.55
N ALA A 177 -15.90 10.92 3.16
CA ALA A 177 -17.31 10.72 3.45
C ALA A 177 -17.85 11.81 4.39
N ARG A 178 -19.13 12.18 4.22
CA ARG A 178 -19.77 13.25 5.00
C ARG A 178 -19.60 13.08 6.52
N PRO A 179 -19.81 11.88 7.12
CA PRO A 179 -19.65 11.67 8.55
C PRO A 179 -18.23 11.99 9.08
N ILE A 180 -17.21 11.82 8.24
CA ILE A 180 -15.82 12.18 8.56
C ILE A 180 -15.61 13.68 8.41
N THR A 181 -16.04 14.27 7.29
CA THR A 181 -15.73 15.67 6.97
C THR A 181 -16.35 16.66 7.96
N ILE A 182 -17.56 16.39 8.47
CA ILE A 182 -18.18 17.24 9.50
C ILE A 182 -17.46 17.18 10.86
N ARG A 183 -16.58 16.19 11.07
CA ARG A 183 -15.77 15.99 12.28
C ARG A 183 -14.28 16.20 12.05
N GLU A 184 -13.90 16.68 10.88
CA GLU A 184 -12.52 16.79 10.45
C GLU A 184 -11.65 17.52 11.45
N LYS A 185 -12.12 18.67 11.97
CA LYS A 185 -11.37 19.47 12.97
C LYS A 185 -11.05 18.66 14.24
N SER A 186 -12.02 17.88 14.72
CA SER A 186 -11.82 17.04 15.92
C SER A 186 -10.89 15.88 15.63
N LEU A 187 -11.03 15.22 14.46
CA LEU A 187 -10.17 14.12 14.05
C LEU A 187 -8.74 14.58 13.82
N ASN A 188 -8.53 15.74 13.23
CA ASN A 188 -7.20 16.33 13.04
C ASN A 188 -6.50 16.61 14.39
N ALA A 189 -7.24 17.09 15.38
CA ALA A 189 -6.69 17.29 16.73
C ALA A 189 -6.24 15.96 17.38
N VAL A 190 -7.02 14.90 17.21
CA VAL A 190 -6.66 13.54 17.70
C VAL A 190 -5.47 12.98 16.90
N LEU A 191 -5.43 13.16 15.58
CA LEU A 191 -4.31 12.74 14.74
C LEU A 191 -2.99 13.35 15.20
N VAL A 192 -3.01 14.66 15.53
CA VAL A 192 -1.83 15.40 16.00
C VAL A 192 -1.42 14.95 17.41
N GLY A 193 -2.36 14.93 18.35
CA GLY A 193 -2.06 14.81 19.78
C GLY A 193 -1.93 13.37 20.30
N GLU A 194 -2.59 12.40 19.66
CA GLU A 194 -2.78 11.08 20.21
C GLU A 194 -1.96 9.98 19.52
N SER A 195 -1.94 8.79 20.11
CA SER A 195 -1.32 7.61 19.51
C SER A 195 -2.13 7.07 18.33
N GLN A 196 -1.51 6.19 17.53
CA GLN A 196 -2.20 5.48 16.43
C GLN A 196 -3.39 4.67 16.95
N GLN A 197 -3.23 4.04 18.11
CA GLN A 197 -4.30 3.26 18.72
C GLN A 197 -5.48 4.15 19.12
N ALA A 198 -5.22 5.26 19.82
CA ALA A 198 -6.27 6.20 20.27
C ALA A 198 -7.02 6.83 19.07
N PHE A 199 -6.31 7.13 17.96
CA PHE A 199 -6.96 7.60 16.74
C PHE A 199 -7.90 6.54 16.16
N GLY A 200 -7.43 5.28 16.07
CA GLY A 200 -8.26 4.17 15.61
C GLY A 200 -9.47 3.92 16.51
N ASP A 201 -9.30 3.98 17.84
CA ASP A 201 -10.39 3.82 18.80
C ASP A 201 -11.42 4.94 18.70
N LYS A 202 -10.97 6.18 18.40
CA LYS A 202 -11.87 7.29 18.13
C LYS A 202 -12.71 7.07 16.87
N ILE A 203 -12.13 6.56 15.79
CA ILE A 203 -12.87 6.19 14.58
C ILE A 203 -13.86 5.05 14.87
N ALA A 204 -13.45 4.02 15.60
CA ALA A 204 -14.33 2.91 16.00
C ALA A 204 -15.50 3.38 16.89
N GLN A 205 -15.24 4.29 17.82
CA GLN A 205 -16.30 4.93 18.63
C GLN A 205 -17.30 5.67 17.76
N LEU A 206 -16.85 6.43 16.76
CA LEU A 206 -17.74 7.12 15.84
C LEU A 206 -18.56 6.14 15.02
N ALA A 207 -17.97 5.05 14.57
CA ALA A 207 -18.67 4.00 13.82
C ALA A 207 -19.79 3.33 14.63
N SER A 208 -19.61 3.21 15.95
CA SER A 208 -20.62 2.61 16.84
C SER A 208 -21.71 3.58 17.31
N THR A 209 -21.46 4.91 17.26
CA THR A 209 -22.37 5.92 17.84
C THR A 209 -23.05 6.80 16.80
N VAL A 210 -22.56 6.85 15.57
CA VAL A 210 -23.09 7.70 14.51
C VAL A 210 -23.74 6.85 13.44
N GLU A 211 -25.05 7.03 13.28
CA GLU A 211 -25.80 6.36 12.23
C GLU A 211 -25.27 6.73 10.84
N GLY A 212 -25.15 5.75 9.95
CA GLY A 212 -24.62 5.97 8.60
C GLY A 212 -23.14 6.33 8.55
N PHE A 213 -22.36 6.00 9.60
CA PHE A 213 -20.93 6.29 9.62
C PHE A 213 -20.17 5.37 8.66
N ASN A 214 -19.47 5.97 7.72
CA ASN A 214 -18.55 5.29 6.80
C ASN A 214 -17.15 5.87 6.98
N CYS A 215 -16.15 5.01 7.08
CA CYS A 215 -14.74 5.39 7.03
C CYS A 215 -14.00 4.41 6.13
N CYS A 216 -13.34 4.94 5.11
CA CYS A 216 -12.44 4.21 4.24
C CYS A 216 -11.13 4.98 4.19
N GLY A 217 -10.11 4.47 4.87
CA GLY A 217 -8.83 5.16 4.97
C GLY A 217 -7.74 4.33 5.63
N VAL A 218 -6.53 4.87 5.62
CA VAL A 218 -5.36 4.28 6.26
C VAL A 218 -4.69 5.31 7.17
N HIS A 219 -4.34 4.88 8.37
CA HIS A 219 -3.51 5.65 9.30
C HIS A 219 -2.11 5.04 9.35
N ILE A 220 -1.11 5.81 8.94
CA ILE A 220 0.29 5.40 8.86
C ILE A 220 1.09 6.24 9.85
N VAL A 221 1.88 5.59 10.69
CA VAL A 221 2.87 6.24 11.56
C VAL A 221 4.25 5.81 11.08
N LEU A 222 5.18 6.75 10.98
CA LEU A 222 6.54 6.48 10.54
C LEU A 222 7.46 6.33 11.74
N ASP A 223 7.91 5.11 11.99
CA ASP A 223 8.86 4.79 13.05
C ASP A 223 10.27 4.64 12.51
N GLN A 224 11.25 4.97 13.35
CA GLN A 224 12.66 4.66 13.06
C GLN A 224 13.00 3.25 13.52
N ILE A 225 13.55 2.47 12.59
CA ILE A 225 14.20 1.22 12.96
C ILE A 225 15.71 1.40 12.83
N LYS A 226 16.42 1.07 13.91
CA LYS A 226 17.86 0.89 13.88
C LYS A 226 18.14 -0.51 13.33
N GLU A 227 18.67 -0.61 12.12
CA GLU A 227 19.21 -1.88 11.66
C GLU A 227 20.46 -2.19 12.47
N ILE A 228 20.36 -3.13 13.40
CA ILE A 228 21.52 -3.70 14.06
C ILE A 228 22.23 -4.52 12.97
N PRO A 229 23.49 -4.18 12.59
CA PRO A 229 24.22 -5.01 11.65
C PRO A 229 24.32 -6.40 12.26
N VAL A 230 23.70 -7.39 11.63
CA VAL A 230 23.92 -8.79 11.98
C VAL A 230 25.38 -9.05 11.65
N SER A 231 26.23 -9.01 12.67
CA SER A 231 27.62 -9.39 12.53
C SER A 231 27.64 -10.85 12.08
N SER A 232 28.03 -11.07 10.85
CA SER A 232 28.24 -12.39 10.26
C SER A 232 29.48 -13.05 10.84
N SER A 233 29.50 -13.26 12.16
CA SER A 233 30.57 -13.94 12.83
C SER A 233 30.00 -14.82 13.91
N PHE A 234 29.61 -16.02 13.51
CA PHE A 234 29.72 -17.24 14.32
C PHE A 234 29.33 -18.44 13.44
N TYR A 235 30.12 -18.73 12.43
CA TYR A 235 30.31 -20.12 12.07
C TYR A 235 31.50 -20.59 12.92
N PRO A 236 31.31 -21.40 13.95
CA PRO A 236 32.42 -22.12 14.54
C PRO A 236 33.00 -23.00 13.44
N LYS A 237 34.27 -22.76 13.06
CA LYS A 237 35.03 -23.72 12.26
C LYS A 237 35.17 -24.96 13.11
N THR A 238 34.20 -25.86 13.04
CA THR A 238 34.36 -27.21 13.54
C THR A 238 35.24 -27.94 12.53
N THR A 239 36.53 -27.93 12.77
CA THR A 239 37.46 -28.87 12.13
C THR A 239 37.15 -30.25 12.70
N VAL A 240 36.32 -31.00 12.00
CA VAL A 240 36.13 -32.42 12.25
C VAL A 240 37.36 -33.12 11.63
N PRO A 241 38.17 -33.89 12.40
CA PRO A 241 39.24 -34.65 11.80
C PRO A 241 38.60 -35.77 10.93
N VAL A 242 38.94 -35.74 9.66
CA VAL A 242 38.58 -36.80 8.71
C VAL A 242 39.33 -38.06 9.11
N ASN A 243 38.67 -38.98 9.82
CA ASN A 243 39.14 -40.36 9.92
C ASN A 243 38.78 -41.09 8.60
N GLU A 244 39.84 -41.44 7.87
CA GLU A 244 39.74 -42.27 6.68
C GLU A 244 39.18 -43.64 7.03
N ILE A 245 37.96 -43.95 6.50
CA ILE A 245 37.38 -45.29 6.52
C ILE A 245 37.75 -45.95 5.19
N PRO A 246 38.39 -47.14 5.17
CA PRO A 246 38.73 -47.79 3.92
C PRO A 246 37.48 -48.32 3.23
N VAL A 247 37.26 -47.87 1.99
CA VAL A 247 36.16 -48.34 1.12
C VAL A 247 36.48 -49.72 0.59
N GLN A 248 35.82 -50.77 1.10
CA GLN A 248 35.79 -52.07 0.45
C GLN A 248 34.79 -52.02 -0.70
N ALA A 249 35.29 -52.22 -1.92
CA ALA A 249 34.48 -52.31 -3.12
C ALA A 249 33.68 -53.62 -3.12
N GLN A 250 32.37 -53.54 -2.94
CA GLN A 250 31.45 -54.66 -3.27
C GLN A 250 30.95 -54.49 -4.70
N GLN A 251 31.34 -55.44 -5.56
CA GLN A 251 30.80 -55.59 -6.92
C GLN A 251 29.35 -56.07 -6.87
N VAL A 252 28.43 -55.21 -7.28
CA VAL A 252 27.05 -55.58 -7.53
C VAL A 252 26.92 -56.11 -8.97
N ARG A 253 26.61 -57.39 -9.14
CA ARG A 253 26.26 -58.00 -10.42
C ARG A 253 24.89 -57.54 -10.85
N ILE A 254 24.81 -56.91 -12.02
CA ILE A 254 23.55 -56.59 -12.69
C ILE A 254 23.13 -57.76 -13.54
N ASN A 255 22.03 -58.45 -13.19
CA ASN A 255 21.39 -59.44 -14.04
C ASN A 255 20.51 -58.71 -15.07
N SER A 256 20.87 -58.91 -16.34
CA SER A 256 20.09 -58.49 -17.49
C SER A 256 18.89 -59.41 -17.68
N VAL A 257 17.68 -58.89 -17.66
CA VAL A 257 16.45 -59.58 -18.07
C VAL A 257 16.10 -59.09 -19.47
N SER A 258 16.07 -60.05 -20.43
CA SER A 258 15.64 -59.80 -21.81
C SER A 258 14.12 -59.66 -21.92
N PRO A 259 13.58 -58.91 -22.87
CA PRO A 259 12.14 -58.82 -23.08
C PRO A 259 11.65 -59.98 -23.97
N SER A 260 10.58 -60.68 -23.54
CA SER A 260 9.81 -61.57 -24.33
C SER A 260 8.79 -60.85 -25.17
N GLN A 261 8.78 -61.22 -26.47
CA GLN A 261 7.73 -60.91 -27.44
C GLN A 261 6.48 -61.72 -27.14
N THR A 262 5.31 -61.11 -27.15
CA THR A 262 4.10 -61.58 -27.91
C THR A 262 3.11 -60.39 -27.92
#